data_bf64440516111099715eff3fbadabf72
#
_entry.id   bf64440516111099715eff3fbadabf72
#
_cell.length_a   1.000
_cell.length_b   1.000
_cell.length_c   1.000
_cell.angle_alpha   90.00
_cell.angle_beta   90.00
_cell.angle_gamma   90.00
#
_symmetry.space_group_name_H-M   'P 1'
#
loop_
_entity.id
_entity.type
_entity.pdbx_description
1 polymer ?
#
loop_
_entity_poly.entity_id
_entity_poly.type
_entity_poly.pdbx_seq_one_letter_code
_entity_poly.pdbx_strand_id
1 'polypeptide(L)' 'MSFLERLFHAILFETTVVLLSVFALYFFTEE' A
#
# COMPACT_ATOMS: atom_id res chain seq x y z
N MET A 1 22.24 5.61 -5.18
CA MET A 1 20.90 5.10 -5.38
C MET A 1 20.35 5.58 -6.70
N SER A 2 19.76 4.69 -7.45
CA SER A 2 19.21 5.07 -8.74
C SER A 2 17.76 5.53 -8.57
N PHE A 3 17.34 6.34 -9.53
CA PHE A 3 15.97 6.86 -9.52
C PHE A 3 14.96 5.72 -9.58
N LEU A 4 15.28 4.68 -10.34
CA LEU A 4 14.37 3.55 -10.49
C LEU A 4 14.16 2.82 -9.17
N GLU A 5 15.21 2.65 -8.39
CA GLU A 5 15.08 2.00 -7.10
C GLU A 5 14.16 2.78 -6.18
N ARG A 6 14.34 4.09 -6.17
CA ARG A 6 13.52 4.92 -5.32
C ARG A 6 12.05 4.83 -5.73
N LEU A 7 11.81 4.86 -7.04
CA LEU A 7 10.46 4.76 -7.56
C LEU A 7 9.85 3.41 -7.19
N PHE A 8 10.62 2.36 -7.32
CA PHE A 8 10.15 1.02 -7.00
C PHE A 8 9.72 0.92 -5.54
N HIS A 9 10.53 1.46 -4.65
CA HIS A 9 10.21 1.41 -3.23
C HIS A 9 8.98 2.25 -2.92
N ALA A 10 8.82 3.37 -3.57
CA ALA A 10 7.65 4.21 -3.36
C ALA A 10 6.37 3.50 -3.78
N ILE A 11 6.42 2.82 -4.92
CA ILE A 11 5.26 2.08 -5.40
C ILE A 11 4.91 0.95 -4.44
N LEU A 12 5.91 0.23 -3.96
CA LEU A 12 5.68 -0.85 -3.01
C LEU A 12 5.05 -0.33 -1.73
N PHE A 13 5.54 0.80 -1.24
CA PHE A 13 5.02 1.39 -0.02
C PHE A 13 3.56 1.79 -0.20
N GLU A 14 3.27 2.47 -1.30
CA GLU A 14 1.92 2.92 -1.54
C GLU A 14 0.96 1.77 -1.73
N THR A 15 1.39 0.75 -2.43
CA THR A 15 0.55 -0.42 -2.62
C THR A 15 0.21 -1.06 -1.28
N THR A 16 1.18 -1.16 -0.40
CA THR A 16 0.96 -1.73 0.92
C THR A 16 -0.06 -0.91 1.70
N VAL A 17 0.07 0.41 1.66
CA VAL A 17 -0.85 1.29 2.38
C VAL A 17 -2.27 1.13 1.84
N VAL A 18 -2.41 1.08 0.53
CA VAL A 18 -3.73 0.92 -0.08
C VAL A 18 -4.34 -0.41 0.33
N LEU A 19 -3.56 -1.47 0.29
CA LEU A 19 -4.06 -2.79 0.66
C LEU A 19 -4.50 -2.81 2.12
N LEU A 20 -3.71 -2.20 2.99
CA LEU A 20 -4.08 -2.15 4.41
C LEU A 20 -5.37 -1.36 4.60
N SER A 21 -5.53 -0.27 3.88
CA SER A 21 -6.74 0.53 3.98
C SER A 21 -7.96 -0.26 3.56
N VAL A 22 -7.86 -0.96 2.43
CA VAL A 22 -8.97 -1.76 1.93
C VAL A 22 -9.32 -2.86 2.91
N PHE A 23 -8.31 -3.54 3.45
CA PHE A 23 -8.55 -4.59 4.42
C PHE A 23 -9.22 -4.05 5.68
N ALA A 24 -8.77 -2.89 6.15
CA ALA A 24 -9.34 -2.29 7.34
C ALA A 24 -10.81 -1.94 7.12
N LEU A 25 -11.11 -1.35 5.98
CA LEU A 25 -12.49 -1.03 5.65
C LEU A 25 -13.35 -2.29 5.56
N TYR A 26 -12.85 -3.30 4.92
CA TYR A 26 -13.58 -4.55 4.76
C TYR A 26 -13.86 -5.17 6.12
N PHE A 27 -12.87 -5.14 6.99
CA PHE A 27 -12.98 -5.73 8.32
C PHE A 27 -14.01 -4.98 9.16
N PHE A 28 -14.02 -3.67 9.07
CA PHE A 28 -14.95 -2.85 9.84
C PHE A 28 -16.36 -2.91 9.29
N THR A 29 -16.49 -3.00 7.98
CA THR A 29 -17.81 -3.00 7.35
C THR A 29 -18.52 -4.34 7.52
N GLU A 30 -17.75 -5.40 7.55
CA GLU A 30 -18.35 -6.73 7.69
C GLU A 30 -18.71 -6.99 9.15
N GLU A 31 -19.94 -7.24 9.38
CA GLU A 31 -20.41 -7.57 10.73
C GLU A 31 -20.73 -9.03 10.88
#